data_33c1723c6d4cca9a2cf1b0e80a9db182
#
_entry.id   33c1723c6d4cca9a2cf1b0e80a9db182
#
_cell.length_a   1.000
_cell.length_b   1.000
_cell.length_c   1.000
_cell.angle_alpha   90.00
_cell.angle_beta   90.00
_cell.angle_gamma   90.00
#
_symmetry.space_group_name_H-M   'P 1'
#
loop_
_entity.id
_entity.type
_entity.pdbx_description
1 polymer ?
#
loop_
_entity_poly.entity_id
_entity_poly.type
_entity_poly.pdbx_seq_one_letter_code
_entity_poly.pdbx_strand_id
1 'polypeptide(L)'
;MTVGDANTKLESAFLKLIMEKPFAKITVNDIVEEAGVHRNTFYYHYQSIPAMLGEICRKMVAKMFVLYKDVQSTADCILPLVRYSKANRTAILHVYNSEARPILMDYIRQICKFSIERYIDNVTEKTGISRQDKDIMTRFYTAGLVGVWTDWVEDGMETDSSESFIRISNILERTTLEAFSVQK
;
A
#
# COMPACT_ATOMS: atom_id res chain seq x y z
N MET A 1 -21.42 10.22 -22.51
CA MET A 1 -20.52 10.01 -21.35
C MET A 1 -20.21 8.54 -21.32
N THR A 2 -18.96 8.13 -21.53
CA THR A 2 -18.57 6.72 -21.53
C THR A 2 -18.51 6.22 -20.07
N VAL A 3 -18.79 4.93 -19.83
CA VAL A 3 -18.79 4.28 -18.50
C VAL A 3 -17.42 4.49 -17.77
N GLY A 4 -16.33 4.50 -18.51
CA GLY A 4 -14.99 4.76 -17.96
C GLY A 4 -14.77 6.19 -17.46
N ASP A 5 -15.43 7.17 -18.03
CA ASP A 5 -15.32 8.59 -17.61
C ASP A 5 -16.02 8.81 -16.24
N ALA A 6 -17.19 8.23 -16.02
CA ALA A 6 -17.94 8.37 -14.78
C ALA A 6 -17.21 7.71 -13.58
N ASN A 7 -16.62 6.54 -13.79
CA ASN A 7 -15.86 5.84 -12.75
C ASN A 7 -14.64 6.66 -12.31
N THR A 8 -13.87 7.18 -13.27
CA THR A 8 -12.71 8.04 -12.99
C THR A 8 -13.10 9.31 -12.23
N LYS A 9 -14.25 9.94 -12.58
CA LYS A 9 -14.76 11.11 -11.88
C LYS A 9 -15.14 10.79 -10.43
N LEU A 10 -15.81 9.67 -10.18
CA LEU A 10 -16.18 9.23 -8.84
C LEU A 10 -14.92 8.98 -7.98
N GLU A 11 -13.91 8.27 -8.51
CA GLU A 11 -12.67 8.00 -7.80
C GLU A 11 -11.90 9.29 -7.49
N SER A 12 -11.81 10.21 -8.46
CA SER A 12 -11.15 11.50 -8.26
C SER A 12 -11.87 12.37 -7.22
N ALA A 13 -13.20 12.37 -7.23
CA ALA A 13 -14.03 13.07 -6.25
C ALA A 13 -13.80 12.51 -4.83
N PHE A 14 -13.82 11.19 -4.69
CA PHE A 14 -13.53 10.54 -3.39
C PHE A 14 -12.13 10.85 -2.89
N LEU A 15 -11.10 10.76 -3.76
CA LEU A 15 -9.71 11.05 -3.38
C LEU A 15 -9.52 12.52 -2.96
N LYS A 16 -10.26 13.45 -3.54
CA LYS A 16 -10.28 14.85 -3.09
C LYS A 16 -10.95 14.98 -1.72
N LEU A 17 -12.14 14.41 -1.55
CA LEU A 17 -12.91 14.50 -0.30
C LEU A 17 -12.19 13.89 0.90
N ILE A 18 -11.46 12.77 0.71
CA ILE A 18 -10.71 12.13 1.80
C ILE A 18 -9.53 12.98 2.28
N MET A 19 -9.03 13.89 1.47
CA MET A 19 -8.03 14.89 1.91
C MET A 19 -8.65 16.01 2.75
N GLU A 20 -9.95 16.28 2.59
CA GLU A 20 -10.64 17.41 3.22
C GLU A 20 -11.36 17.03 4.51
N LYS A 21 -11.91 15.80 4.61
CA LYS A 21 -12.70 15.37 5.77
C LYS A 21 -12.51 13.88 6.12
N PRO A 22 -12.73 13.51 7.41
CA PRO A 22 -12.62 12.12 7.86
C PRO A 22 -13.48 11.15 7.05
N PHE A 23 -13.01 9.93 6.83
CA PHE A 23 -13.70 8.89 6.05
C PHE A 23 -15.15 8.68 6.51
N ALA A 24 -15.38 8.59 7.81
CA ALA A 24 -16.72 8.39 8.38
C ALA A 24 -17.72 9.53 8.10
N LYS A 25 -17.23 10.70 7.66
CA LYS A 25 -18.06 11.86 7.31
C LYS A 25 -18.31 12.01 5.81
N ILE A 26 -17.70 11.16 4.98
CA ILE A 26 -17.92 11.16 3.54
C ILE A 26 -19.18 10.38 3.23
N THR A 27 -20.10 11.02 2.50
CA THR A 27 -21.35 10.39 2.05
C THR A 27 -21.35 10.15 0.54
N VAL A 28 -22.22 9.26 0.07
CA VAL A 28 -22.41 9.05 -1.36
C VAL A 28 -22.87 10.35 -2.05
N ASN A 29 -23.66 11.18 -1.37
CA ASN A 29 -24.11 12.47 -1.92
C ASN A 29 -22.90 13.40 -2.13
N ASP A 30 -21.99 13.52 -1.17
CA ASP A 30 -20.76 14.32 -1.33
C ASP A 30 -19.98 13.89 -2.57
N ILE A 31 -19.81 12.57 -2.76
CA ILE A 31 -19.02 12.03 -3.88
C ILE A 31 -19.68 12.32 -5.22
N VAL A 32 -21.01 12.14 -5.34
CA VAL A 32 -21.69 12.34 -6.63
C VAL A 32 -21.84 13.81 -6.97
N GLU A 33 -22.02 14.69 -5.99
CA GLU A 33 -22.02 16.14 -6.17
C GLU A 33 -20.65 16.62 -6.65
N GLU A 34 -19.55 16.22 -5.98
CA GLU A 34 -18.18 16.56 -6.39
C GLU A 34 -17.84 16.00 -7.78
N ALA A 35 -18.31 14.78 -8.10
CA ALA A 35 -18.08 14.14 -9.40
C ALA A 35 -18.97 14.69 -10.53
N GLY A 36 -20.02 15.46 -10.21
CA GLY A 36 -21.00 15.93 -11.18
C GLY A 36 -21.78 14.80 -11.86
N VAL A 37 -22.16 13.76 -11.09
CA VAL A 37 -22.93 12.61 -11.59
C VAL A 37 -24.15 12.32 -10.71
N HIS A 38 -25.07 11.45 -11.19
CA HIS A 38 -26.24 11.04 -10.42
C HIS A 38 -25.89 9.92 -9.41
N ARG A 39 -26.64 9.86 -8.31
CA ARG A 39 -26.49 8.83 -7.27
C ARG A 39 -26.59 7.39 -7.80
N ASN A 40 -27.44 7.17 -8.81
CA ASN A 40 -27.55 5.85 -9.46
C ASN A 40 -26.24 5.45 -10.17
N THR A 41 -25.47 6.42 -10.66
CA THR A 41 -24.15 6.16 -11.27
C THR A 41 -23.18 5.61 -10.24
N PHE A 42 -23.20 6.12 -9.00
CA PHE A 42 -22.38 5.55 -7.91
C PHE A 42 -22.73 4.09 -7.68
N TYR A 43 -24.01 3.77 -7.46
CA TYR A 43 -24.46 2.40 -7.16
C TYR A 43 -24.33 1.43 -8.35
N TYR A 44 -24.24 1.95 -9.56
CA TYR A 44 -23.88 1.13 -10.73
C TYR A 44 -22.43 0.62 -10.65
N HIS A 45 -21.51 1.42 -10.11
CA HIS A 45 -20.10 1.09 -10.02
C HIS A 45 -19.71 0.46 -8.67
N TYR A 46 -20.29 0.92 -7.58
CA TYR A 46 -19.87 0.57 -6.21
C TYR A 46 -21.07 0.29 -5.31
N GLN A 47 -20.99 -0.76 -4.51
CA GLN A 47 -22.01 -1.10 -3.53
C GLN A 47 -21.96 -0.15 -2.31
N SER A 48 -20.78 0.37 -1.97
CA SER A 48 -20.54 1.23 -0.82
C SER A 48 -19.25 2.02 -0.96
N ILE A 49 -19.04 3.03 -0.11
CA ILE A 49 -17.77 3.78 -0.05
C ILE A 49 -16.58 2.89 0.35
N PRO A 50 -16.68 1.98 1.34
CA PRO A 50 -15.61 1.02 1.60
C PRO A 50 -15.28 0.12 0.39
N ALA A 51 -16.30 -0.33 -0.38
CA ALA A 51 -16.07 -1.12 -1.59
C ALA A 51 -15.31 -0.31 -2.67
N MET A 52 -15.65 0.98 -2.81
CA MET A 52 -14.94 1.91 -3.69
C MET A 52 -13.49 2.09 -3.26
N LEU A 53 -13.21 2.33 -1.98
CA LEU A 53 -11.85 2.42 -1.46
C LEU A 53 -11.07 1.14 -1.75
N GLY A 54 -11.65 -0.03 -1.52
CA GLY A 54 -11.02 -1.32 -1.80
C GLY A 54 -10.67 -1.50 -3.29
N GLU A 55 -11.51 -1.01 -4.20
CA GLU A 55 -11.23 -1.04 -5.64
C GLU A 55 -10.09 -0.09 -6.01
N ILE A 56 -10.06 1.11 -5.45
CA ILE A 56 -8.96 2.08 -5.64
C ILE A 56 -7.64 1.45 -5.15
N CYS A 57 -7.62 0.88 -3.95
CA CYS A 57 -6.44 0.21 -3.41
C CYS A 57 -5.95 -0.93 -4.31
N ARG A 58 -6.86 -1.79 -4.81
CA ARG A 58 -6.51 -2.88 -5.74
C ARG A 58 -5.88 -2.36 -7.04
N LYS A 59 -6.42 -1.29 -7.63
CA LYS A 59 -5.85 -0.66 -8.83
C LYS A 59 -4.45 -0.10 -8.56
N MET A 60 -4.23 0.49 -7.39
CA MET A 60 -2.92 1.00 -6.99
C MET A 60 -1.90 -0.14 -6.83
N VAL A 61 -2.27 -1.25 -6.19
CA VAL A 61 -1.42 -2.45 -6.08
C VAL A 61 -1.07 -3.01 -7.46
N ALA A 62 -2.07 -3.18 -8.32
CA ALA A 62 -1.85 -3.69 -9.69
C ALA A 62 -0.89 -2.80 -10.48
N LYS A 63 -1.02 -1.48 -10.36
CA LYS A 63 -0.10 -0.51 -10.98
C LYS A 63 1.31 -0.64 -10.44
N MET A 64 1.47 -0.80 -9.13
CA MET A 64 2.79 -1.03 -8.52
C MET A 64 3.44 -2.30 -9.04
N PHE A 65 2.72 -3.40 -9.16
CA PHE A 65 3.25 -4.66 -9.69
C PHE A 65 3.79 -4.53 -11.13
N VAL A 66 3.20 -3.65 -11.93
CA VAL A 66 3.67 -3.37 -13.29
C VAL A 66 4.93 -2.49 -13.28
N LEU A 67 4.95 -1.46 -12.42
CA LEU A 67 6.05 -0.48 -12.39
C LEU A 67 7.34 -1.03 -11.74
N TYR A 68 7.20 -1.92 -10.75
CA TYR A 68 8.32 -2.46 -9.96
C TYR A 68 8.61 -3.93 -10.27
N LYS A 69 8.72 -4.26 -11.56
CA LYS A 69 9.07 -5.62 -12.01
C LYS A 69 10.53 -5.99 -11.69
N ASP A 70 11.43 -5.02 -11.83
CA ASP A 70 12.89 -5.21 -11.73
C ASP A 70 13.42 -4.55 -10.44
N VAL A 71 12.98 -5.07 -9.29
CA VAL A 71 13.40 -4.60 -7.98
C VAL A 71 14.76 -5.19 -7.64
N GLN A 72 15.76 -4.34 -7.39
CA GLN A 72 17.11 -4.75 -7.00
C GLN A 72 17.30 -4.75 -5.47
N SER A 73 16.51 -3.93 -4.76
CA SER A 73 16.55 -3.80 -3.30
C SER A 73 15.15 -3.69 -2.72
N THR A 74 15.00 -4.00 -1.43
CA THR A 74 13.74 -3.76 -0.72
C THR A 74 13.42 -2.27 -0.64
N ALA A 75 14.44 -1.41 -0.62
CA ALA A 75 14.30 0.05 -0.62
C ALA A 75 13.59 0.56 -1.88
N ASP A 76 13.80 -0.07 -3.04
CA ASP A 76 13.21 0.36 -4.32
C ASP A 76 11.68 0.35 -4.31
N CYS A 77 11.06 -0.53 -3.53
CA CYS A 77 9.61 -0.58 -3.38
C CYS A 77 9.11 0.17 -2.14
N ILE A 78 9.86 0.14 -1.05
CA ILE A 78 9.43 0.70 0.23
C ILE A 78 9.49 2.23 0.21
N LEU A 79 10.53 2.83 -0.35
CA LEU A 79 10.67 4.29 -0.40
C LEU A 79 9.58 4.99 -1.21
N PRO A 80 9.12 4.49 -2.36
CA PRO A 80 7.93 5.03 -3.02
C PRO A 80 6.68 4.98 -2.16
N LEU A 81 6.46 3.88 -1.39
CA LEU A 81 5.35 3.78 -0.45
C LEU A 81 5.45 4.83 0.65
N VAL A 82 6.62 5.01 1.26
CA VAL A 82 6.86 6.03 2.30
C VAL A 82 6.60 7.43 1.75
N ARG A 83 7.15 7.75 0.57
CA ARG A 83 6.94 9.06 -0.09
C ARG A 83 5.46 9.30 -0.41
N TYR A 84 4.78 8.29 -0.96
CA TYR A 84 3.34 8.37 -1.23
C TYR A 84 2.54 8.58 0.06
N SER A 85 2.86 7.83 1.10
CA SER A 85 2.21 7.95 2.41
C SER A 85 2.39 9.35 2.99
N LYS A 86 3.60 9.91 2.93
CA LYS A 86 3.89 11.27 3.40
C LYS A 86 3.12 12.33 2.60
N ALA A 87 3.10 12.21 1.28
CA ALA A 87 2.37 13.13 0.40
C ALA A 87 0.85 13.09 0.61
N ASN A 88 0.30 11.95 1.06
CA ASN A 88 -1.12 11.74 1.29
C ASN A 88 -1.45 11.55 2.79
N ARG A 89 -0.63 12.11 3.69
CA ARG A 89 -0.73 11.93 5.14
C ARG A 89 -2.16 12.11 5.66
N THR A 90 -2.82 13.19 5.29
CA THR A 90 -4.19 13.51 5.74
C THR A 90 -5.18 12.41 5.35
N ALA A 91 -5.16 11.98 4.08
CA ALA A 91 -6.05 10.92 3.61
C ALA A 91 -5.78 9.59 4.33
N ILE A 92 -4.50 9.23 4.51
CA ILE A 92 -4.10 8.01 5.22
C ILE A 92 -4.58 8.03 6.66
N LEU A 93 -4.38 9.12 7.39
CA LEU A 93 -4.85 9.27 8.77
C LEU A 93 -6.38 9.25 8.84
N HIS A 94 -7.10 9.86 7.88
CA HIS A 94 -8.55 9.81 7.83
C HIS A 94 -9.12 8.39 7.62
N VAL A 95 -8.45 7.57 6.80
CA VAL A 95 -8.82 6.15 6.59
C VAL A 95 -8.36 5.29 7.77
N TYR A 96 -7.12 5.48 8.25
CA TYR A 96 -6.55 4.69 9.35
C TYR A 96 -7.35 4.81 10.64
N ASN A 97 -7.86 6.01 10.95
CA ASN A 97 -8.68 6.29 12.12
C ASN A 97 -10.19 6.07 11.89
N SER A 98 -10.54 5.14 10.99
CA SER A 98 -11.94 4.82 10.65
C SER A 98 -12.18 3.31 10.58
N GLU A 99 -13.43 2.92 10.38
CA GLU A 99 -13.85 1.55 10.13
C GLU A 99 -13.24 0.95 8.84
N ALA A 100 -12.70 1.79 7.95
CA ALA A 100 -12.02 1.36 6.72
C ALA A 100 -10.53 1.01 6.93
N ARG A 101 -9.99 1.14 8.16
CA ARG A 101 -8.61 0.75 8.50
C ARG A 101 -8.21 -0.63 7.96
N PRO A 102 -9.03 -1.69 8.05
CA PRO A 102 -8.65 -3.00 7.53
C PRO A 102 -8.35 -3.01 6.02
N ILE A 103 -9.05 -2.19 5.23
CA ILE A 103 -8.83 -2.06 3.78
C ILE A 103 -7.46 -1.44 3.52
N LEU A 104 -7.13 -0.37 4.23
CA LEU A 104 -5.81 0.29 4.13
C LEU A 104 -4.70 -0.67 4.55
N MET A 105 -4.87 -1.39 5.67
CA MET A 105 -3.86 -2.33 6.18
C MET A 105 -3.62 -3.49 5.22
N ASP A 106 -4.65 -4.00 4.57
CA ASP A 106 -4.51 -5.03 3.54
C ASP A 106 -3.71 -4.49 2.34
N TYR A 107 -4.01 -3.27 1.88
CA TYR A 107 -3.26 -2.59 0.83
C TYR A 107 -1.76 -2.46 1.16
N ILE A 108 -1.42 -1.97 2.35
CA ILE A 108 -0.03 -1.82 2.80
C ILE A 108 0.67 -3.18 2.88
N ARG A 109 -0.01 -4.18 3.42
CA ARG A 109 0.50 -5.56 3.52
C ARG A 109 0.82 -6.15 2.14
N GLN A 110 -0.06 -5.96 1.16
CA GLN A 110 0.17 -6.47 -0.20
C GLN A 110 1.40 -5.82 -0.85
N ILE A 111 1.60 -4.51 -0.67
CA ILE A 111 2.79 -3.81 -1.19
C ILE A 111 4.06 -4.32 -0.52
N CYS A 112 4.09 -4.39 0.82
CA CYS A 112 5.25 -4.88 1.56
C CYS A 112 5.58 -6.33 1.17
N LYS A 113 4.57 -7.19 1.11
CA LYS A 113 4.73 -8.58 0.71
C LYS A 113 5.33 -8.71 -0.68
N PHE A 114 4.79 -8.00 -1.66
CA PHE A 114 5.31 -8.02 -3.03
C PHE A 114 6.78 -7.58 -3.09
N SER A 115 7.15 -6.53 -2.36
CA SER A 115 8.53 -6.03 -2.31
C SER A 115 9.50 -7.08 -1.77
N ILE A 116 9.11 -7.73 -0.67
CA ILE A 116 9.91 -8.77 -0.02
C ILE A 116 9.99 -10.03 -0.89
N GLU A 117 8.90 -10.49 -1.48
CA GLU A 117 8.88 -11.65 -2.37
C GLU A 117 9.86 -11.44 -3.54
N ARG A 118 9.79 -10.30 -4.20
CA ARG A 118 10.68 -9.96 -5.32
C ARG A 118 12.14 -9.92 -4.90
N TYR A 119 12.44 -9.28 -3.78
CA TYR A 119 13.79 -9.24 -3.27
C TYR A 119 14.32 -10.65 -2.94
N ILE A 120 13.56 -11.44 -2.20
CA ILE A 120 13.96 -12.82 -1.82
C ILE A 120 14.17 -13.67 -3.07
N ASP A 121 13.28 -13.61 -4.04
CA ASP A 121 13.42 -14.36 -5.29
C ASP A 121 14.71 -13.99 -6.03
N ASN A 122 15.01 -12.70 -6.16
CA ASN A 122 16.22 -12.22 -6.83
C ASN A 122 17.50 -12.69 -6.12
N VAL A 123 17.60 -12.54 -4.80
CA VAL A 123 18.82 -12.89 -4.06
C VAL A 123 19.01 -14.41 -3.89
N THR A 124 17.93 -15.17 -4.01
CA THR A 124 17.94 -16.62 -3.82
C THR A 124 17.85 -17.43 -5.12
N GLU A 125 17.84 -16.77 -6.26
CA GLU A 125 17.73 -17.43 -7.59
C GLU A 125 18.76 -18.55 -7.80
N LYS A 126 19.98 -18.35 -7.25
CA LYS A 126 21.11 -19.28 -7.40
C LYS A 126 21.46 -20.05 -6.12
N THR A 127 20.62 -19.98 -5.08
CA THR A 127 20.95 -20.49 -3.76
C THR A 127 20.12 -21.72 -3.47
N GLY A 128 19.91 -22.69 -3.78
CA GLY A 128 19.13 -23.92 -3.44
C GLY A 128 18.17 -23.86 -2.24
N ILE A 129 17.74 -22.66 -1.83
CA ILE A 129 16.85 -22.44 -0.68
C ILE A 129 15.48 -23.03 -0.93
N SER A 130 14.92 -23.68 0.10
CA SER A 130 13.62 -24.29 0.02
C SER A 130 12.52 -23.23 -0.13
N ARG A 131 11.44 -23.58 -0.82
CA ARG A 131 10.25 -22.72 -0.92
C ARG A 131 9.67 -22.39 0.46
N GLN A 132 9.73 -23.36 1.39
CA GLN A 132 9.25 -23.14 2.76
C GLN A 132 10.02 -22.06 3.49
N ASP A 133 11.35 -22.02 3.35
CA ASP A 133 12.19 -20.99 3.97
C ASP A 133 11.92 -19.61 3.36
N LYS A 134 11.76 -19.52 2.03
CA LYS A 134 11.35 -18.29 1.36
C LYS A 134 10.00 -17.77 1.89
N ASP A 135 9.03 -18.66 2.06
CA ASP A 135 7.69 -18.29 2.59
C ASP A 135 7.78 -17.77 4.04
N ILE A 136 8.59 -18.41 4.88
CA ILE A 136 8.83 -17.98 6.28
C ILE A 136 9.45 -16.59 6.30
N MET A 137 10.51 -16.37 5.52
CA MET A 137 11.20 -15.08 5.45
C MET A 137 10.29 -13.98 4.91
N THR A 138 9.54 -14.27 3.86
CA THR A 138 8.56 -13.32 3.30
C THR A 138 7.56 -12.88 4.36
N ARG A 139 7.03 -13.81 5.14
CA ARG A 139 6.07 -13.49 6.23
C ARG A 139 6.72 -12.63 7.31
N PHE A 140 7.91 -13.02 7.76
CA PHE A 140 8.63 -12.33 8.83
C PHE A 140 8.95 -10.88 8.45
N TYR A 141 9.59 -10.68 7.29
CA TYR A 141 9.97 -9.34 6.84
C TYR A 141 8.75 -8.48 6.46
N THR A 142 7.71 -9.07 5.87
CA THR A 142 6.46 -8.35 5.61
C THR A 142 5.84 -7.85 6.90
N ALA A 143 5.78 -8.70 7.94
CA ALA A 143 5.22 -8.31 9.23
C ALA A 143 6.03 -7.17 9.88
N GLY A 144 7.37 -7.24 9.82
CA GLY A 144 8.25 -6.18 10.32
C GLY A 144 8.02 -4.84 9.63
N LEU A 145 7.97 -4.84 8.29
CA LEU A 145 7.74 -3.61 7.52
C LEU A 145 6.35 -3.00 7.77
N VAL A 146 5.32 -3.84 7.84
CA VAL A 146 3.96 -3.39 8.16
C VAL A 146 3.92 -2.82 9.58
N GLY A 147 4.60 -3.44 10.56
CA GLY A 147 4.72 -2.94 11.92
C GLY A 147 5.34 -1.55 11.97
N VAL A 148 6.52 -1.37 11.37
CA VAL A 148 7.20 -0.07 11.32
C VAL A 148 6.37 1.01 10.63
N TRP A 149 5.67 0.67 9.55
CA TRP A 149 4.76 1.61 8.89
C TRP A 149 3.58 1.97 9.80
N THR A 150 3.04 0.99 10.52
CA THR A 150 1.93 1.19 11.46
C THR A 150 2.34 2.12 12.60
N ASP A 151 3.48 1.87 13.24
CA ASP A 151 4.02 2.71 14.31
C ASP A 151 4.18 4.17 13.83
N TRP A 152 4.73 4.34 12.62
CA TRP A 152 4.88 5.67 12.03
C TRP A 152 3.54 6.39 11.79
N VAL A 153 2.50 5.67 11.36
CA VAL A 153 1.15 6.25 11.19
C VAL A 153 0.53 6.58 12.54
N GLU A 154 0.70 5.72 13.55
CA GLU A 154 0.20 5.95 14.92
C GLU A 154 0.86 7.16 15.58
N ASP A 155 2.13 7.41 15.29
CA ASP A 155 2.84 8.64 15.67
C ASP A 155 2.43 9.87 14.82
N GLY A 156 1.38 9.75 14.03
CA GLY A 156 0.87 10.82 13.19
C GLY A 156 1.72 11.14 11.97
N MET A 157 2.70 10.31 11.60
CA MET A 157 3.60 10.53 10.45
C MET A 157 4.38 11.86 10.54
N GLU A 158 4.72 12.31 11.75
CA GLU A 158 5.38 13.61 11.99
C GLU A 158 6.87 13.56 11.68
N THR A 159 7.51 12.42 11.97
CA THR A 159 8.94 12.23 11.70
C THR A 159 9.21 11.87 10.25
N ASP A 160 10.38 12.28 9.72
CA ASP A 160 10.86 11.77 8.45
C ASP A 160 11.43 10.35 8.62
N SER A 161 10.58 9.36 8.43
CA SER A 161 10.96 7.97 8.59
C SER A 161 11.73 7.39 7.39
N SER A 162 11.99 8.18 6.34
CA SER A 162 12.68 7.68 5.13
C SER A 162 14.04 7.06 5.47
N GLU A 163 14.82 7.69 6.36
CA GLU A 163 16.11 7.15 6.80
C GLU A 163 15.95 5.83 7.59
N SER A 164 14.96 5.75 8.46
CA SER A 164 14.66 4.54 9.24
C SER A 164 14.28 3.39 8.31
N PHE A 165 13.45 3.62 7.31
CA PHE A 165 13.09 2.61 6.32
C PHE A 165 14.29 2.16 5.46
N ILE A 166 15.20 3.09 5.09
CA ILE A 166 16.46 2.72 4.40
C ILE A 166 17.32 1.85 5.30
N ARG A 167 17.49 2.21 6.58
CA ARG A 167 18.28 1.41 7.54
C ARG A 167 17.68 0.01 7.73
N ILE A 168 16.36 -0.10 7.85
CA ILE A 168 15.67 -1.38 7.95
C ILE A 168 15.89 -2.20 6.67
N SER A 169 15.73 -1.60 5.50
CA SER A 169 16.01 -2.24 4.22
C SER A 169 17.42 -2.83 4.18
N ASN A 170 18.43 -2.04 4.55
CA ASN A 170 19.82 -2.48 4.58
C ASN A 170 20.06 -3.63 5.59
N ILE A 171 19.41 -3.60 6.77
CA ILE A 171 19.49 -4.67 7.75
C ILE A 171 18.87 -5.96 7.17
N LEU A 172 17.69 -5.87 6.58
CA LEU A 172 17.01 -7.00 5.95
C LEU A 172 17.87 -7.63 4.85
N GLU A 173 18.49 -6.82 4.01
CA GLU A 173 19.33 -7.27 2.92
C GLU A 173 20.60 -7.99 3.43
N ARG A 174 21.27 -7.43 4.42
CA ARG A 174 22.46 -8.03 5.02
C ARG A 174 22.14 -9.34 5.73
N THR A 175 21.11 -9.37 6.58
CA THR A 175 20.74 -10.60 7.31
C THR A 175 20.26 -11.69 6.37
N THR A 176 19.58 -11.34 5.28
CA THR A 176 19.18 -12.31 4.25
C THR A 176 20.42 -12.92 3.59
N LEU A 177 21.37 -12.12 3.12
CA LEU A 177 22.59 -12.60 2.47
C LEU A 177 23.45 -13.44 3.41
N GLU A 178 23.61 -13.04 4.67
CA GLU A 178 24.36 -13.79 5.68
C GLU A 178 23.72 -15.16 5.98
N ALA A 179 22.39 -15.20 6.16
CA ALA A 179 21.66 -16.44 6.41
C ALA A 179 21.86 -17.47 5.28
N PHE A 180 22.04 -17.01 4.05
CA PHE A 180 22.22 -17.89 2.89
C PHE A 180 23.69 -18.22 2.58
N SER A 181 24.63 -17.46 3.09
CA SER A 181 26.06 -17.72 2.91
C SER A 181 26.56 -18.88 3.81
N VAL A 182 25.86 -19.19 4.88
CA VAL A 182 26.25 -20.22 5.87
C VAL A 182 25.87 -21.64 5.42
N GLN A 183 25.09 -21.81 4.36
CA GLN A 183 24.65 -23.13 3.87
C GLN A 183 25.59 -23.73 2.77
N LYS A 184 26.78 -23.23 2.63
CA LYS A 184 27.87 -23.84 1.84
C LYS A 184 28.78 -24.59 2.80
#